data_ec6a551cf38b25d778695f656c909918
#
_entry.id   ec6a551cf38b25d778695f656c909918
#
_cell.length_a   1.000
_cell.length_b   1.000
_cell.length_c   1.000
_cell.angle_alpha   90.00
_cell.angle_beta   90.00
_cell.angle_gamma   90.00
#
_symmetry.space_group_name_H-M   'P 1'
#
loop_
_entity.id
_entity.type
_entity.pdbx_description
1 polymer ?
#
loop_
_entity_poly.entity_id
_entity_poly.type
_entity_poly.pdbx_seq_one_letter_code
_entity_poly.pdbx_strand_id
1 'polypeptide(L)'
;LKNYNGNPNSLHTDGQIAKEKLDESREKVAKALNAAKPNEIYFTSGGSEADNQALISAARGLVKKGKKHLISLNIEHHAILHTLRKLEKEGFEVTLLKPQPNGIVDVKDVEDAIREDTALVSIMFANNEMGAVQPIAEIGKLCHEKGVLFHTDAVQAAAHLPIDVQAMNIDMLSLSAHKFHGPKGVGVLYARNGIRLINVIEGGAQERGKRAGTINVPGIAALAAALEDGIEHMEENAKKTIALRDRLIKGLSDIPYSQLNGDPVKRLPGNVNYSFEGVEGESLLLALDMYGIECSSGSACTSESLDPSHVLIGMGVPIEAAHGSLRFSLNEENTEEQVDYIIEKVHQVVEHYRKISPFWDELEKGEREHVI
;
A
#
# COMPACT_ATOMS: atom_id res chain seq x y z
N LEU A 1 -1.48 2.92 -27.70
CA LEU A 1 -2.39 2.02 -28.44
C LEU A 1 -2.06 2.01 -29.94
N LYS A 2 -1.96 3.16 -30.60
CA LYS A 2 -1.75 3.22 -32.07
C LYS A 2 -0.47 2.52 -32.54
N ASN A 3 0.62 2.56 -31.77
CA ASN A 3 1.95 2.09 -32.16
C ASN A 3 2.29 0.68 -31.67
N TYR A 4 1.54 0.13 -30.72
CA TYR A 4 1.83 -1.15 -30.07
C TYR A 4 0.57 -2.05 -30.00
N ASN A 5 -0.12 -2.19 -31.13
CA ASN A 5 -1.33 -3.00 -31.27
C ASN A 5 -1.03 -4.48 -31.58
N GLY A 6 0.19 -4.82 -31.95
CA GLY A 6 0.62 -6.19 -32.21
C GLY A 6 0.70 -7.04 -30.95
N ASN A 7 0.47 -8.35 -31.11
CA ASN A 7 0.73 -9.30 -30.03
C ASN A 7 2.25 -9.55 -29.92
N PRO A 8 2.91 -9.26 -28.79
CA PRO A 8 4.35 -9.41 -28.63
C PRO A 8 4.89 -10.83 -28.80
N ASN A 9 4.00 -11.83 -28.82
CA ASN A 9 4.38 -13.22 -29.11
C ASN A 9 4.32 -13.57 -30.60
N SER A 10 3.88 -12.66 -31.46
CA SER A 10 3.81 -12.89 -32.91
C SER A 10 5.15 -12.62 -33.60
N LEU A 11 5.42 -13.39 -34.65
CA LEU A 11 6.65 -13.29 -35.43
C LEU A 11 6.63 -12.18 -36.49
N HIS A 12 5.46 -11.64 -36.82
CA HIS A 12 5.31 -10.54 -37.77
C HIS A 12 5.79 -9.21 -37.18
N THR A 13 6.06 -8.24 -38.06
CA THR A 13 6.68 -6.94 -37.73
C THR A 13 5.99 -6.21 -36.57
N ASP A 14 4.66 -6.08 -36.58
CA ASP A 14 3.93 -5.40 -35.50
C ASP A 14 4.08 -6.10 -34.14
N GLY A 15 4.17 -7.45 -34.16
CA GLY A 15 4.44 -8.23 -32.96
C GLY A 15 5.83 -7.97 -32.41
N GLN A 16 6.84 -7.87 -33.28
CA GLN A 16 8.20 -7.58 -32.84
C GLN A 16 8.35 -6.16 -32.30
N ILE A 17 7.71 -5.17 -32.91
CA ILE A 17 7.64 -3.78 -32.38
C ILE A 17 7.02 -3.76 -30.98
N ALA A 18 5.92 -4.48 -30.78
CA ALA A 18 5.29 -4.58 -29.48
C ALA A 18 6.19 -5.30 -28.45
N LYS A 19 6.92 -6.33 -28.89
CA LYS A 19 7.90 -7.07 -28.05
C LYS A 19 9.07 -6.19 -27.63
N GLU A 20 9.66 -5.44 -28.55
CA GLU A 20 10.75 -4.50 -28.23
C GLU A 20 10.31 -3.49 -27.17
N LYS A 21 9.09 -2.94 -27.30
CA LYS A 21 8.56 -2.02 -26.28
C LYS A 21 8.29 -2.67 -24.93
N LEU A 22 7.85 -3.92 -24.92
CA LEU A 22 7.67 -4.70 -23.69
C LEU A 22 9.01 -4.93 -23.00
N ASP A 23 10.03 -5.33 -23.76
CA ASP A 23 11.37 -5.63 -23.23
C ASP A 23 12.02 -4.34 -22.68
N GLU A 24 11.97 -3.22 -23.40
CA GLU A 24 12.40 -1.89 -22.94
C GLU A 24 11.71 -1.50 -21.63
N SER A 25 10.39 -1.68 -21.57
CA SER A 25 9.62 -1.33 -20.37
C SER A 25 10.02 -2.19 -19.16
N ARG A 26 10.30 -3.46 -19.39
CA ARG A 26 10.78 -4.39 -18.35
C ARG A 26 12.16 -3.98 -17.83
N GLU A 27 13.06 -3.57 -18.71
CA GLU A 27 14.39 -3.05 -18.34
C GLU A 27 14.28 -1.77 -17.50
N LYS A 28 13.38 -0.84 -17.87
CA LYS A 28 13.13 0.38 -17.09
C LYS A 28 12.65 0.07 -15.68
N VAL A 29 11.66 -0.81 -15.55
CA VAL A 29 11.16 -1.22 -14.22
C VAL A 29 12.25 -1.92 -13.41
N ALA A 30 13.04 -2.83 -14.02
CA ALA A 30 14.13 -3.48 -13.34
C ALA A 30 15.17 -2.48 -12.82
N LYS A 31 15.55 -1.50 -13.64
CA LYS A 31 16.47 -0.43 -13.26
C LYS A 31 15.90 0.42 -12.13
N ALA A 32 14.61 0.77 -12.21
CA ALA A 32 13.90 1.59 -11.22
C ALA A 32 13.89 0.96 -9.82
N LEU A 33 13.82 -0.38 -9.74
CA LEU A 33 13.84 -1.13 -8.49
C LEU A 33 15.24 -1.62 -8.08
N ASN A 34 16.26 -1.33 -8.89
CA ASN A 34 17.61 -1.94 -8.76
C ASN A 34 17.57 -3.48 -8.75
N ALA A 35 16.71 -4.10 -9.58
CA ALA A 35 16.69 -5.55 -9.77
C ALA A 35 17.96 -6.00 -10.49
N ALA A 36 18.46 -7.18 -10.14
CA ALA A 36 19.70 -7.71 -10.73
C ALA A 36 19.56 -8.03 -12.24
N LYS A 37 18.34 -8.39 -12.66
CA LYS A 37 18.03 -8.74 -14.06
C LYS A 37 16.59 -8.36 -14.42
N PRO A 38 16.33 -7.98 -15.69
CA PRO A 38 14.97 -7.71 -16.16
C PRO A 38 14.02 -8.92 -16.04
N ASN A 39 14.53 -10.15 -16.06
CA ASN A 39 13.71 -11.35 -15.91
C ASN A 39 13.19 -11.59 -14.49
N GLU A 40 13.53 -10.75 -13.53
CA GLU A 40 12.96 -10.73 -12.18
C GLU A 40 11.65 -9.93 -12.11
N ILE A 41 11.31 -9.23 -13.20
CA ILE A 41 10.06 -8.44 -13.32
C ILE A 41 8.99 -9.27 -14.02
N TYR A 42 7.78 -9.32 -13.44
CA TYR A 42 6.58 -9.95 -13.99
C TYR A 42 5.43 -8.94 -13.98
N PHE A 43 4.80 -8.75 -15.14
CA PHE A 43 3.67 -7.84 -15.24
C PHE A 43 2.37 -8.53 -14.84
N THR A 44 1.58 -7.84 -14.03
CA THR A 44 0.30 -8.29 -13.47
C THR A 44 -0.81 -7.30 -13.81
N SER A 45 -2.04 -7.55 -13.39
CA SER A 45 -3.15 -6.61 -13.54
C SER A 45 -3.18 -5.53 -12.44
N GLY A 46 -2.32 -5.63 -11.43
CA GLY A 46 -2.25 -4.68 -10.30
C GLY A 46 -1.62 -5.30 -9.06
N GLY A 47 -1.55 -4.52 -7.98
CA GLY A 47 -0.96 -4.95 -6.71
C GLY A 47 -1.61 -6.20 -6.15
N SER A 48 -2.94 -6.28 -6.15
CA SER A 48 -3.65 -7.43 -5.57
C SER A 48 -3.30 -8.76 -6.24
N GLU A 49 -3.12 -8.79 -7.58
CA GLU A 49 -2.66 -9.99 -8.28
C GLU A 49 -1.20 -10.31 -7.90
N ALA A 50 -0.34 -9.29 -7.83
CA ALA A 50 1.06 -9.44 -7.45
C ALA A 50 1.21 -10.01 -6.03
N ASP A 51 0.48 -9.45 -5.05
CA ASP A 51 0.45 -9.92 -3.66
C ASP A 51 0.01 -11.37 -3.56
N ASN A 52 -1.13 -11.69 -4.20
CA ASN A 52 -1.65 -13.06 -4.21
C ASN A 52 -0.61 -14.03 -4.78
N GLN A 53 0.03 -13.69 -5.90
CA GLN A 53 1.03 -14.55 -6.52
C GLN A 53 2.27 -14.71 -5.65
N ALA A 54 2.73 -13.65 -5.00
CA ALA A 54 3.87 -13.70 -4.09
C ALA A 54 3.61 -14.65 -2.92
N LEU A 55 2.51 -14.44 -2.18
CA LEU A 55 2.17 -15.23 -1.00
C LEU A 55 1.93 -16.70 -1.34
N ILE A 56 1.14 -16.97 -2.39
CA ILE A 56 0.85 -18.33 -2.84
C ILE A 56 2.13 -19.04 -3.30
N SER A 57 3.02 -18.32 -3.98
CA SER A 57 4.28 -18.89 -4.45
C SER A 57 5.21 -19.27 -3.31
N ALA A 58 5.37 -18.39 -2.32
CA ALA A 58 6.19 -18.67 -1.14
C ALA A 58 5.61 -19.84 -0.33
N ALA A 59 4.32 -19.79 0.01
CA ALA A 59 3.66 -20.82 0.80
C ALA A 59 3.76 -22.20 0.14
N ARG A 60 3.19 -22.35 -1.05
CA ARG A 60 3.14 -23.65 -1.73
C ARG A 60 4.48 -24.08 -2.32
N GLY A 61 5.36 -23.14 -2.66
CA GLY A 61 6.69 -23.43 -3.18
C GLY A 61 7.63 -24.09 -2.19
N LEU A 62 7.45 -23.79 -0.88
CA LEU A 62 8.31 -24.28 0.20
C LEU A 62 7.69 -25.39 1.06
N VAL A 63 6.43 -25.74 0.84
CA VAL A 63 5.73 -26.78 1.64
C VAL A 63 6.46 -28.13 1.64
N LYS A 64 7.06 -28.53 0.51
CA LYS A 64 7.83 -29.77 0.42
C LYS A 64 9.13 -29.76 1.25
N LYS A 65 9.58 -28.57 1.68
CA LYS A 65 10.72 -28.37 2.58
C LYS A 65 10.27 -28.29 4.06
N GLY A 66 9.03 -28.60 4.37
CA GLY A 66 8.45 -28.55 5.70
C GLY A 66 8.08 -27.14 6.18
N LYS A 67 8.18 -26.12 5.32
CA LYS A 67 7.87 -24.74 5.69
C LYS A 67 6.39 -24.45 5.47
N LYS A 68 5.68 -24.11 6.55
CA LYS A 68 4.22 -23.91 6.55
C LYS A 68 3.77 -22.67 7.32
N HIS A 69 4.68 -21.93 7.89
CA HIS A 69 4.38 -20.74 8.69
C HIS A 69 4.62 -19.46 7.88
N LEU A 70 3.71 -18.51 7.99
CA LEU A 70 3.73 -17.20 7.35
C LEU A 70 3.58 -16.11 8.40
N ILE A 71 4.33 -15.04 8.27
CA ILE A 71 4.26 -13.87 9.18
C ILE A 71 3.83 -12.65 8.37
N SER A 72 2.91 -11.84 8.92
CA SER A 72 2.47 -10.59 8.33
C SER A 72 1.99 -9.61 9.41
N LEU A 73 1.46 -8.45 9.01
CA LEU A 73 0.84 -7.50 9.92
C LEU A 73 -0.69 -7.57 9.87
N ASN A 74 -1.34 -7.28 10.99
CA ASN A 74 -2.81 -7.18 11.05
C ASN A 74 -3.37 -5.93 10.36
N ILE A 75 -2.50 -4.99 9.96
CA ILE A 75 -2.83 -3.74 9.27
C ILE A 75 -2.54 -3.77 7.75
N GLU A 76 -2.26 -4.94 7.20
CA GLU A 76 -2.01 -5.12 5.77
C GLU A 76 -3.23 -4.81 4.91
N HIS A 77 -2.99 -4.56 3.63
CA HIS A 77 -4.06 -4.48 2.65
C HIS A 77 -4.84 -5.81 2.57
N HIS A 78 -6.14 -5.74 2.26
CA HIS A 78 -7.00 -6.93 2.17
C HIS A 78 -6.50 -7.97 1.15
N ALA A 79 -5.75 -7.58 0.11
CA ALA A 79 -5.12 -8.51 -0.82
C ALA A 79 -4.15 -9.47 -0.13
N ILE A 80 -3.45 -9.02 0.91
CA ILE A 80 -2.60 -9.83 1.77
C ILE A 80 -3.45 -10.63 2.77
N LEU A 81 -4.27 -9.95 3.58
CA LEU A 81 -5.02 -10.58 4.68
C LEU A 81 -5.96 -11.68 4.18
N HIS A 82 -6.69 -11.44 3.09
CA HIS A 82 -7.60 -12.45 2.55
C HIS A 82 -6.86 -13.63 1.90
N THR A 83 -5.70 -13.38 1.28
CA THR A 83 -4.85 -14.45 0.77
C THR A 83 -4.28 -15.30 1.90
N LEU A 84 -3.84 -14.69 2.99
CA LEU A 84 -3.38 -15.41 4.19
C LEU A 84 -4.51 -16.28 4.78
N ARG A 85 -5.72 -15.72 4.96
CA ARG A 85 -6.89 -16.48 5.41
C ARG A 85 -7.24 -17.66 4.50
N LYS A 86 -7.02 -17.53 3.18
CA LYS A 86 -7.18 -18.63 2.24
C LYS A 86 -6.12 -19.71 2.47
N LEU A 87 -4.87 -19.33 2.68
CA LEU A 87 -3.76 -20.24 2.94
C LEU A 87 -3.94 -20.97 4.28
N GLU A 88 -4.48 -20.32 5.33
CA GLU A 88 -4.84 -20.99 6.59
C GLU A 88 -5.83 -22.14 6.37
N LYS A 89 -6.84 -21.93 5.50
CA LYS A 89 -7.79 -22.99 5.14
C LYS A 89 -7.14 -24.16 4.36
N GLU A 90 -5.97 -23.92 3.76
CA GLU A 90 -5.15 -24.93 3.09
C GLU A 90 -4.15 -25.64 4.05
N GLY A 91 -4.14 -25.26 5.35
CA GLY A 91 -3.32 -25.87 6.39
C GLY A 91 -1.97 -25.21 6.62
N PHE A 92 -1.81 -23.94 6.19
CA PHE A 92 -0.69 -23.09 6.60
C PHE A 92 -1.01 -22.42 7.94
N GLU A 93 0.02 -22.10 8.70
CA GLU A 93 -0.09 -21.31 9.91
C GLU A 93 0.27 -19.86 9.65
N VAL A 94 -0.50 -18.91 10.20
CA VAL A 94 -0.29 -17.47 10.00
C VAL A 94 -0.13 -16.78 11.35
N THR A 95 0.94 -16.02 11.50
CA THR A 95 1.10 -15.07 12.61
C THR A 95 0.89 -13.66 12.09
N LEU A 96 -0.12 -12.97 12.61
CA LEU A 96 -0.36 -11.56 12.35
C LEU A 96 0.18 -10.72 13.51
N LEU A 97 1.27 -10.00 13.28
CA LEU A 97 1.86 -9.10 14.27
C LEU A 97 1.04 -7.82 14.37
N LYS A 98 1.03 -7.23 15.56
CA LYS A 98 0.47 -5.90 15.79
C LYS A 98 1.58 -4.86 15.70
N PRO A 99 1.38 -3.74 15.00
CA PRO A 99 2.32 -2.64 15.06
C PRO A 99 2.26 -1.93 16.41
N GLN A 100 3.23 -1.08 16.68
CA GLN A 100 3.19 -0.11 17.77
C GLN A 100 2.07 0.93 17.52
N PRO A 101 1.66 1.72 18.52
CA PRO A 101 0.61 2.73 18.35
C PRO A 101 0.85 3.75 17.22
N ASN A 102 2.11 3.96 16.82
CA ASN A 102 2.48 4.79 15.67
C ASN A 102 2.35 4.06 14.31
N GLY A 103 1.87 2.82 14.28
CA GLY A 103 1.66 2.04 13.06
C GLY A 103 2.92 1.34 12.52
N ILE A 104 4.06 1.41 13.22
CA ILE A 104 5.33 0.78 12.81
C ILE A 104 5.54 -0.50 13.60
N VAL A 105 5.92 -1.59 12.93
CA VAL A 105 6.25 -2.85 13.59
C VAL A 105 7.65 -2.79 14.22
N ASP A 106 7.82 -3.38 15.41
CA ASP A 106 9.14 -3.59 15.95
C ASP A 106 9.83 -4.76 15.23
N VAL A 107 11.06 -4.54 14.76
CA VAL A 107 11.87 -5.58 14.11
C VAL A 107 12.08 -6.78 15.03
N LYS A 108 12.14 -6.53 16.34
CA LYS A 108 12.25 -7.59 17.34
C LYS A 108 11.03 -8.49 17.36
N ASP A 109 9.82 -7.95 17.22
CA ASP A 109 8.59 -8.76 17.17
C ASP A 109 8.60 -9.68 15.95
N VAL A 110 9.14 -9.19 14.81
CA VAL A 110 9.34 -10.02 13.61
C VAL A 110 10.37 -11.12 13.88
N GLU A 111 11.48 -10.81 14.54
CA GLU A 111 12.52 -11.79 14.89
C GLU A 111 11.96 -12.89 15.81
N ASP A 112 11.24 -12.50 16.85
CA ASP A 112 10.69 -13.42 17.85
C ASP A 112 9.59 -14.32 17.25
N ALA A 113 8.91 -13.89 16.19
CA ALA A 113 7.90 -14.66 15.48
C ALA A 113 8.49 -15.67 14.47
N ILE A 114 9.74 -15.48 14.01
CA ILE A 114 10.37 -16.38 13.05
C ILE A 114 10.65 -17.74 13.71
N ARG A 115 10.16 -18.80 13.04
CA ARG A 115 10.33 -20.21 13.47
C ARG A 115 11.13 -20.98 12.41
N GLU A 116 11.56 -22.19 12.75
CA GLU A 116 12.25 -23.07 11.82
C GLU A 116 11.43 -23.36 10.56
N ASP A 117 10.11 -23.48 10.69
CA ASP A 117 9.19 -23.75 9.59
C ASP A 117 8.63 -22.49 8.93
N THR A 118 9.14 -21.28 9.22
CA THR A 118 8.71 -20.04 8.57
C THR A 118 9.13 -20.04 7.11
N ALA A 119 8.15 -19.88 6.21
CA ALA A 119 8.33 -19.80 4.78
C ALA A 119 8.52 -18.36 4.28
N LEU A 120 7.76 -17.43 4.86
CA LEU A 120 7.66 -16.05 4.37
C LEU A 120 7.38 -15.09 5.53
N VAL A 121 8.04 -13.93 5.48
CA VAL A 121 7.62 -12.69 6.13
C VAL A 121 7.10 -11.77 5.04
N SER A 122 5.87 -11.29 5.17
CA SER A 122 5.23 -10.34 4.24
C SER A 122 4.79 -9.12 5.02
N ILE A 123 5.45 -7.99 4.80
CA ILE A 123 5.18 -6.72 5.51
C ILE A 123 5.12 -5.61 4.49
N MET A 124 4.02 -4.85 4.48
CA MET A 124 3.84 -3.72 3.58
C MET A 124 4.95 -2.68 3.77
N PHE A 125 5.35 -2.01 2.69
CA PHE A 125 6.40 -0.99 2.74
C PHE A 125 5.92 0.25 3.48
N ALA A 126 4.71 0.68 3.16
CA ALA A 126 4.04 1.80 3.81
C ALA A 126 2.52 1.58 3.82
N ASN A 127 1.86 1.95 4.90
CA ASN A 127 0.44 1.73 5.04
C ASN A 127 -0.37 2.75 4.21
N ASN A 128 -1.37 2.27 3.51
CA ASN A 128 -2.23 3.05 2.61
C ASN A 128 -3.25 3.94 3.34
N GLU A 129 -3.53 3.71 4.61
CA GLU A 129 -4.51 4.48 5.37
C GLU A 129 -3.85 5.54 6.24
N MET A 130 -2.96 5.16 7.14
CA MET A 130 -2.32 6.07 8.09
C MET A 130 -0.90 6.51 7.70
N GLY A 131 -0.37 5.96 6.61
CA GLY A 131 0.85 6.42 5.98
C GLY A 131 2.17 5.94 6.59
N ALA A 132 2.19 5.27 7.75
CA ALA A 132 3.43 4.87 8.40
C ALA A 132 4.29 3.96 7.51
N VAL A 133 5.60 4.25 7.49
CA VAL A 133 6.62 3.53 6.71
C VAL A 133 7.32 2.52 7.60
N GLN A 134 7.36 1.26 7.16
CA GLN A 134 7.93 0.14 7.90
C GLN A 134 9.46 0.07 7.75
N PRO A 135 10.19 -0.53 8.70
CA PRO A 135 11.64 -0.68 8.67
C PRO A 135 12.08 -1.82 7.72
N ILE A 136 11.81 -1.63 6.41
CA ILE A 136 11.94 -2.69 5.38
C ILE A 136 13.37 -3.22 5.25
N ALA A 137 14.38 -2.32 5.29
CA ALA A 137 15.77 -2.73 5.13
C ALA A 137 16.24 -3.61 6.31
N GLU A 138 15.83 -3.26 7.54
CA GLU A 138 16.15 -4.03 8.74
C GLU A 138 15.44 -5.38 8.74
N ILE A 139 14.17 -5.42 8.35
CA ILE A 139 13.40 -6.67 8.24
C ILE A 139 13.96 -7.56 7.13
N GLY A 140 14.28 -6.98 5.96
CA GLY A 140 14.88 -7.73 4.85
C GLY A 140 16.24 -8.35 5.24
N LYS A 141 17.08 -7.59 5.95
CA LYS A 141 18.34 -8.08 6.49
C LYS A 141 18.10 -9.26 7.46
N LEU A 142 17.19 -9.10 8.42
CA LEU A 142 16.83 -10.14 9.37
C LEU A 142 16.36 -11.43 8.65
N CYS A 143 15.43 -11.30 7.69
CA CYS A 143 14.90 -12.42 6.94
C CYS A 143 16.01 -13.14 6.15
N HIS A 144 16.90 -12.37 5.52
CA HIS A 144 18.06 -12.92 4.79
C HIS A 144 18.98 -13.73 5.72
N GLU A 145 19.33 -13.20 6.89
CA GLU A 145 20.16 -13.87 7.90
C GLU A 145 19.50 -15.16 8.45
N LYS A 146 18.17 -15.19 8.58
CA LYS A 146 17.41 -16.36 9.03
C LYS A 146 17.06 -17.33 7.90
N GLY A 147 17.35 -17.03 6.64
CA GLY A 147 17.02 -17.86 5.48
C GLY A 147 15.52 -18.00 5.22
N VAL A 148 14.75 -16.95 5.52
CA VAL A 148 13.30 -16.82 5.31
C VAL A 148 13.06 -15.87 4.14
N LEU A 149 12.09 -16.18 3.27
CA LEU A 149 11.72 -15.26 2.18
C LEU A 149 11.09 -13.99 2.73
N PHE A 150 11.40 -12.86 2.10
CA PHE A 150 10.83 -11.56 2.42
C PHE A 150 10.06 -10.98 1.23
N HIS A 151 8.79 -10.68 1.45
CA HIS A 151 7.91 -9.96 0.52
C HIS A 151 7.49 -8.63 1.12
N THR A 152 7.35 -7.62 0.29
CA THR A 152 6.75 -6.34 0.67
C THR A 152 5.73 -5.87 -0.36
N ASP A 153 4.53 -5.51 0.11
CA ASP A 153 3.58 -4.71 -0.68
C ASP A 153 4.10 -3.26 -0.71
N ALA A 154 4.69 -2.88 -1.83
CA ALA A 154 5.24 -1.54 -2.04
C ALA A 154 4.33 -0.65 -2.91
N VAL A 155 3.04 -1.00 -3.02
CA VAL A 155 2.06 -0.28 -3.84
C VAL A 155 1.99 1.20 -3.48
N GLN A 156 2.10 1.55 -2.20
CA GLN A 156 2.08 2.94 -1.73
C GLN A 156 3.48 3.60 -1.73
N ALA A 157 4.55 2.82 -1.81
CA ALA A 157 5.91 3.33 -1.72
C ALA A 157 6.54 3.64 -3.09
N ALA A 158 6.15 2.90 -4.13
CA ALA A 158 6.71 3.05 -5.47
C ALA A 158 6.57 4.50 -5.99
N ALA A 159 7.68 5.07 -6.47
CA ALA A 159 7.82 6.46 -6.90
C ALA A 159 7.60 7.54 -5.82
N HIS A 160 7.35 7.16 -4.57
CA HIS A 160 7.20 8.09 -3.43
C HIS A 160 8.33 7.96 -2.41
N LEU A 161 8.93 6.78 -2.31
CA LEU A 161 10.03 6.45 -1.40
C LEU A 161 11.14 5.71 -2.16
N PRO A 162 12.40 5.84 -1.74
CA PRO A 162 13.49 5.09 -2.36
C PRO A 162 13.32 3.58 -2.15
N ILE A 163 13.41 2.82 -3.24
CA ILE A 163 13.34 1.35 -3.23
C ILE A 163 14.60 0.80 -3.91
N ASP A 164 15.33 -0.05 -3.19
CA ASP A 164 16.46 -0.81 -3.72
C ASP A 164 16.30 -2.26 -3.25
N VAL A 165 15.80 -3.12 -4.14
CA VAL A 165 15.46 -4.50 -3.77
C VAL A 165 16.67 -5.32 -3.38
N GLN A 166 17.87 -4.99 -3.90
CA GLN A 166 19.10 -5.67 -3.55
C GLN A 166 19.63 -5.22 -2.18
N ALA A 167 19.77 -3.90 -1.98
CA ALA A 167 20.27 -3.35 -0.72
C ALA A 167 19.34 -3.64 0.47
N MET A 168 18.03 -3.68 0.22
CA MET A 168 17.00 -3.98 1.24
C MET A 168 16.74 -5.48 1.41
N ASN A 169 17.46 -6.37 0.70
CA ASN A 169 17.28 -7.82 0.74
C ASN A 169 15.82 -8.27 0.50
N ILE A 170 15.13 -7.62 -0.41
CA ILE A 170 13.75 -7.96 -0.77
C ILE A 170 13.78 -9.13 -1.76
N ASP A 171 13.02 -10.19 -1.46
CA ASP A 171 12.89 -11.36 -2.32
C ASP A 171 11.76 -11.21 -3.33
N MET A 172 10.64 -10.61 -2.90
CA MET A 172 9.49 -10.31 -3.74
C MET A 172 8.91 -8.95 -3.37
N LEU A 173 8.41 -8.23 -4.37
CA LEU A 173 7.79 -6.91 -4.16
C LEU A 173 6.63 -6.72 -5.12
N SER A 174 5.54 -6.18 -4.62
CA SER A 174 4.34 -5.84 -5.39
C SER A 174 4.20 -4.33 -5.59
N LEU A 175 3.78 -3.90 -6.79
CA LEU A 175 3.40 -2.52 -7.05
C LEU A 175 2.24 -2.41 -8.04
N SER A 176 1.58 -1.24 -8.09
CA SER A 176 0.44 -0.96 -8.97
C SER A 176 0.57 0.43 -9.57
N ALA A 177 0.52 0.52 -10.91
CA ALA A 177 0.81 1.73 -11.65
C ALA A 177 -0.05 2.95 -11.26
N HIS A 178 -1.34 2.73 -10.98
CA HIS A 178 -2.27 3.81 -10.67
C HIS A 178 -1.99 4.55 -9.34
N LYS A 179 -1.02 4.08 -8.55
CA LYS A 179 -0.61 4.74 -7.31
C LYS A 179 0.53 5.75 -7.54
N PHE A 180 1.12 5.76 -8.72
CA PHE A 180 2.15 6.71 -9.14
C PHE A 180 1.85 7.25 -10.55
N HIS A 181 0.62 7.74 -10.76
CA HIS A 181 0.14 8.38 -11.98
C HIS A 181 0.13 7.51 -13.25
N GLY A 182 0.39 6.21 -13.12
CA GLY A 182 0.25 5.26 -14.22
C GLY A 182 -1.20 4.79 -14.42
N PRO A 183 -1.47 3.96 -15.44
CA PRO A 183 -2.82 3.48 -15.71
C PRO A 183 -3.31 2.45 -14.69
N LYS A 184 -4.63 2.42 -14.46
CA LYS A 184 -5.30 1.34 -13.74
C LYS A 184 -5.20 0.04 -14.54
N GLY A 185 -5.26 -1.11 -13.86
CA GLY A 185 -5.29 -2.43 -14.51
C GLY A 185 -3.91 -2.93 -14.95
N VAL A 186 -2.84 -2.41 -14.41
CA VAL A 186 -1.47 -2.89 -14.62
C VAL A 186 -0.63 -2.74 -13.34
N GLY A 187 0.17 -3.75 -13.04
CA GLY A 187 1.08 -3.78 -11.90
C GLY A 187 2.30 -4.64 -12.18
N VAL A 188 3.13 -4.80 -11.16
CA VAL A 188 4.35 -5.59 -11.23
C VAL A 188 4.48 -6.47 -9.99
N LEU A 189 4.92 -7.69 -10.21
CA LEU A 189 5.57 -8.52 -9.21
C LEU A 189 7.07 -8.57 -9.55
N TYR A 190 7.92 -8.01 -8.69
CA TYR A 190 9.33 -8.37 -8.66
C TYR A 190 9.48 -9.68 -7.91
N ALA A 191 10.26 -10.60 -8.46
CA ALA A 191 10.64 -11.83 -7.78
C ALA A 191 12.11 -12.15 -8.11
N ARG A 192 12.95 -12.16 -7.06
CA ARG A 192 14.38 -12.44 -7.17
C ARG A 192 14.61 -13.76 -7.90
N ASN A 193 15.64 -13.78 -8.73
CA ASN A 193 16.00 -14.99 -9.48
C ASN A 193 16.20 -16.20 -8.54
N GLY A 194 15.65 -17.35 -8.93
CA GLY A 194 15.65 -18.56 -8.12
C GLY A 194 14.38 -18.79 -7.31
N ILE A 195 13.50 -17.80 -7.16
CA ILE A 195 12.19 -17.98 -6.54
C ILE A 195 11.25 -18.68 -7.52
N ARG A 196 10.64 -19.77 -7.07
CA ARG A 196 9.65 -20.52 -7.87
C ARG A 196 8.29 -19.86 -7.78
N LEU A 197 7.93 -19.09 -8.81
CA LEU A 197 6.58 -18.56 -8.92
C LEU A 197 5.58 -19.65 -9.30
N ILE A 198 4.41 -19.62 -8.65
CA ILE A 198 3.23 -20.44 -8.94
C ILE A 198 2.20 -19.54 -9.63
N ASN A 199 1.54 -20.07 -10.66
CA ASN A 199 0.55 -19.33 -11.41
C ASN A 199 -0.72 -19.13 -10.56
N VAL A 200 -1.24 -17.91 -10.58
CA VAL A 200 -2.57 -17.58 -10.05
C VAL A 200 -3.59 -17.54 -11.19
N ILE A 201 -3.13 -17.15 -12.39
CA ILE A 201 -3.90 -17.15 -13.62
C ILE A 201 -3.29 -18.20 -14.55
N GLU A 202 -4.06 -19.24 -14.85
CA GLU A 202 -3.66 -20.33 -15.73
C GLU A 202 -4.02 -20.02 -17.20
N GLY A 203 -3.21 -20.53 -18.14
CA GLY A 203 -3.46 -20.38 -19.59
C GLY A 203 -2.19 -20.48 -20.42
N GLY A 204 -1.96 -19.52 -21.33
CA GLY A 204 -0.80 -19.49 -22.22
C GLY A 204 0.52 -19.18 -21.52
N ALA A 205 1.62 -19.24 -22.27
CA ALA A 205 2.99 -19.11 -21.73
C ALA A 205 3.48 -17.66 -21.61
N GLN A 206 2.59 -16.66 -21.54
CA GLN A 206 2.97 -15.28 -21.32
C GLN A 206 3.71 -15.12 -19.98
N GLU A 207 4.46 -14.05 -19.84
CA GLU A 207 5.31 -13.82 -18.67
C GLU A 207 6.14 -15.06 -18.28
N ARG A 208 6.75 -15.70 -19.28
CA ARG A 208 7.57 -16.92 -19.12
C ARG A 208 6.80 -18.07 -18.47
N GLY A 209 5.47 -18.17 -18.78
CA GLY A 209 4.56 -19.17 -18.23
C GLY A 209 4.18 -18.95 -16.78
N LYS A 210 4.37 -17.72 -16.25
CA LYS A 210 4.06 -17.39 -14.86
C LYS A 210 2.80 -16.55 -14.69
N ARG A 211 2.34 -15.92 -15.76
CA ARG A 211 1.09 -15.18 -15.79
C ARG A 211 0.50 -15.21 -17.19
N ALA A 212 -0.58 -15.92 -17.35
CA ALA A 212 -1.24 -16.12 -18.64
C ALA A 212 -2.07 -14.90 -19.06
N GLY A 213 -2.46 -14.87 -20.33
CA GLY A 213 -3.26 -13.81 -20.94
C GLY A 213 -2.44 -12.87 -21.82
N THR A 214 -3.05 -12.35 -22.88
CA THR A 214 -2.41 -11.42 -23.82
C THR A 214 -1.85 -10.22 -23.08
N ILE A 215 -0.58 -9.92 -23.33
CA ILE A 215 0.17 -8.90 -22.61
C ILE A 215 -0.36 -7.50 -22.96
N ASN A 216 -0.68 -6.70 -21.95
CA ASN A 216 -1.12 -5.31 -22.09
C ASN A 216 0.07 -4.37 -22.34
N VAL A 217 0.69 -4.45 -23.51
CA VAL A 217 1.88 -3.66 -23.86
C VAL A 217 1.68 -2.16 -23.66
N PRO A 218 0.56 -1.53 -24.10
CA PRO A 218 0.35 -0.11 -23.87
C PRO A 218 0.29 0.27 -22.38
N GLY A 219 -0.39 -0.53 -21.57
CA GLY A 219 -0.47 -0.30 -20.11
C GLY A 219 0.88 -0.45 -19.43
N ILE A 220 1.67 -1.45 -19.85
CA ILE A 220 3.02 -1.69 -19.35
C ILE A 220 3.98 -0.55 -19.73
N ALA A 221 3.91 -0.08 -20.97
CA ALA A 221 4.71 1.06 -21.42
C ALA A 221 4.40 2.34 -20.64
N ALA A 222 3.12 2.57 -20.35
CA ALA A 222 2.68 3.70 -19.54
C ALA A 222 3.09 3.55 -18.05
N LEU A 223 3.00 2.33 -17.48
CA LEU A 223 3.51 2.04 -16.14
C LEU A 223 5.01 2.35 -16.04
N ALA A 224 5.81 1.87 -17.00
CA ALA A 224 7.25 2.07 -16.99
C ALA A 224 7.64 3.55 -17.12
N ALA A 225 6.91 4.30 -17.96
CA ALA A 225 7.10 5.75 -18.10
C ALA A 225 6.75 6.50 -16.81
N ALA A 226 5.60 6.19 -16.19
CA ALA A 226 5.19 6.83 -14.96
C ALA A 226 6.13 6.51 -13.77
N LEU A 227 6.65 5.27 -13.71
CA LEU A 227 7.61 4.89 -12.67
C LEU A 227 8.95 5.62 -12.85
N GLU A 228 9.44 5.71 -14.08
CA GLU A 228 10.69 6.43 -14.42
C GLU A 228 10.58 7.91 -14.06
N ASP A 229 9.49 8.58 -14.51
CA ASP A 229 9.20 9.98 -14.21
C ASP A 229 9.05 10.25 -12.71
N GLY A 230 8.27 9.41 -12.01
CA GLY A 230 8.08 9.54 -10.58
C GLY A 230 9.37 9.38 -9.77
N ILE A 231 10.31 8.52 -10.21
CA ILE A 231 11.62 8.36 -9.55
C ILE A 231 12.53 9.54 -9.88
N GLU A 232 12.53 10.04 -11.11
CA GLU A 232 13.34 11.20 -11.52
C GLU A 232 12.98 12.44 -10.70
N HIS A 233 11.70 12.66 -10.42
CA HIS A 233 11.21 13.82 -9.68
C HIS A 233 10.91 13.54 -8.20
N MET A 234 11.21 12.34 -7.70
CA MET A 234 10.78 11.86 -6.37
C MET A 234 11.19 12.80 -5.22
N GLU A 235 12.44 13.26 -5.22
CA GLU A 235 12.94 14.12 -4.14
C GLU A 235 12.26 15.50 -4.15
N GLU A 236 12.08 16.11 -5.32
CA GLU A 236 11.41 17.41 -5.47
C GLU A 236 9.93 17.30 -5.08
N ASN A 237 9.23 16.29 -5.61
CA ASN A 237 7.83 16.02 -5.33
C ASN A 237 7.61 15.71 -3.84
N ALA A 238 8.46 14.87 -3.24
CA ALA A 238 8.39 14.57 -1.82
C ALA A 238 8.56 15.82 -0.96
N LYS A 239 9.53 16.69 -1.27
CA LYS A 239 9.77 17.93 -0.52
C LYS A 239 8.55 18.85 -0.53
N LYS A 240 7.94 19.06 -1.70
CA LYS A 240 6.72 19.87 -1.86
C LYS A 240 5.55 19.26 -1.10
N THR A 241 5.32 17.98 -1.31
CA THR A 241 4.18 17.25 -0.73
C THR A 241 4.28 17.16 0.78
N ILE A 242 5.49 16.95 1.35
CA ILE A 242 5.75 16.97 2.79
C ILE A 242 5.40 18.34 3.40
N ALA A 243 5.77 19.44 2.74
CA ALA A 243 5.42 20.77 3.24
C ALA A 243 3.91 20.99 3.31
N LEU A 244 3.18 20.55 2.28
CA LEU A 244 1.70 20.59 2.23
C LEU A 244 1.07 19.69 3.29
N ARG A 245 1.57 18.47 3.43
CA ARG A 245 1.15 17.51 4.45
C ARG A 245 1.31 18.07 5.86
N ASP A 246 2.48 18.59 6.17
CA ASP A 246 2.80 19.11 7.51
C ASP A 246 1.97 20.37 7.83
N ARG A 247 1.68 21.20 6.82
CA ARG A 247 0.74 22.32 6.93
C ARG A 247 -0.67 21.84 7.29
N LEU A 248 -1.15 20.80 6.59
CA LEU A 248 -2.47 20.20 6.88
C LEU A 248 -2.53 19.60 8.28
N ILE A 249 -1.52 18.81 8.66
CA ILE A 249 -1.43 18.20 10.01
C ILE A 249 -1.46 19.30 11.08
N LYS A 250 -0.68 20.37 10.91
CA LYS A 250 -0.66 21.50 11.85
C LYS A 250 -2.01 22.19 11.95
N GLY A 251 -2.68 22.43 10.81
CA GLY A 251 -3.97 23.09 10.80
C GLY A 251 -5.11 22.26 11.41
N LEU A 252 -5.02 20.92 11.31
CA LEU A 252 -6.00 20.04 11.93
C LEU A 252 -5.74 19.79 13.42
N SER A 253 -4.51 19.98 13.90
CA SER A 253 -4.16 19.78 15.32
C SER A 253 -4.82 20.78 16.27
N ASP A 254 -5.35 21.88 15.75
CA ASP A 254 -6.06 22.87 16.54
C ASP A 254 -7.53 22.48 16.83
N ILE A 255 -8.03 21.42 16.18
CA ILE A 255 -9.38 20.89 16.45
C ILE A 255 -9.32 20.08 17.76
N PRO A 256 -10.07 20.50 18.82
CA PRO A 256 -10.10 19.75 20.07
C PRO A 256 -10.54 18.30 19.87
N TYR A 257 -10.04 17.39 20.68
CA TYR A 257 -10.42 15.97 20.62
C TYR A 257 -10.27 15.41 19.20
N SER A 258 -9.10 15.62 18.63
CA SER A 258 -8.67 15.04 17.37
C SER A 258 -7.24 14.52 17.49
N GLN A 259 -6.91 13.49 16.74
CA GLN A 259 -5.56 12.94 16.73
C GLN A 259 -5.09 12.56 15.34
N LEU A 260 -3.80 12.77 15.08
CA LEU A 260 -3.11 12.23 13.92
C LEU A 260 -2.88 10.72 14.11
N ASN A 261 -3.30 9.91 13.15
CA ASN A 261 -3.04 8.48 13.15
C ASN A 261 -1.73 8.17 12.41
N GLY A 262 -0.94 7.23 12.96
CA GLY A 262 0.35 6.83 12.43
C GLY A 262 1.51 7.73 12.88
N ASP A 263 2.74 7.34 12.53
CA ASP A 263 3.95 8.07 12.91
C ASP A 263 3.98 9.48 12.29
N PRO A 264 4.28 10.55 13.05
CA PRO A 264 4.27 11.91 12.52
C PRO A 264 5.42 12.21 11.55
N VAL A 265 6.51 11.42 11.58
CA VAL A 265 7.72 11.66 10.79
C VAL A 265 7.95 10.56 9.77
N LYS A 266 7.93 9.29 10.21
CA LYS A 266 8.16 8.12 9.36
C LYS A 266 6.87 7.76 8.63
N ARG A 267 6.46 8.61 7.69
CA ARG A 267 5.22 8.45 6.92
C ARG A 267 5.38 8.87 5.47
N LEU A 268 4.47 8.40 4.62
CA LEU A 268 4.36 8.79 3.21
C LEU A 268 4.29 10.32 3.05
N PRO A 269 4.92 10.87 2.01
CA PRO A 269 4.96 12.32 1.78
C PRO A 269 3.58 12.98 1.78
N GLY A 270 2.57 12.36 1.17
CA GLY A 270 1.27 12.98 0.96
C GLY A 270 0.12 12.43 1.82
N ASN A 271 0.39 11.54 2.78
CA ASN A 271 -0.69 10.93 3.56
C ASN A 271 -0.94 11.67 4.87
N VAL A 272 -2.20 12.02 5.13
CA VAL A 272 -2.69 12.54 6.41
C VAL A 272 -3.92 11.73 6.79
N ASN A 273 -3.91 11.11 7.96
CA ASN A 273 -5.05 10.41 8.53
C ASN A 273 -5.32 10.98 9.92
N TYR A 274 -6.53 11.51 10.11
CA TYR A 274 -6.94 12.15 11.34
C TYR A 274 -8.24 11.56 11.86
N SER A 275 -8.32 11.31 13.16
CA SER A 275 -9.56 10.95 13.85
C SER A 275 -10.13 12.15 14.59
N PHE A 276 -11.45 12.32 14.53
CA PHE A 276 -12.22 13.38 15.20
C PHE A 276 -13.28 12.72 16.07
N GLU A 277 -13.16 12.87 17.37
CA GLU A 277 -14.14 12.30 18.30
C GLU A 277 -15.50 13.01 18.22
N GLY A 278 -16.57 12.27 18.40
CA GLY A 278 -17.95 12.77 18.46
C GLY A 278 -18.62 12.98 17.10
N VAL A 279 -18.02 12.52 16.02
CA VAL A 279 -18.56 12.64 14.65
C VAL A 279 -18.37 11.33 13.87
N GLU A 280 -19.17 11.14 12.83
CA GLU A 280 -19.08 10.01 11.92
C GLU A 280 -18.32 10.40 10.65
N GLY A 281 -17.29 9.61 10.28
CA GLY A 281 -16.42 9.86 9.13
C GLY A 281 -17.16 9.93 7.80
N GLU A 282 -18.20 9.12 7.58
CA GLU A 282 -19.02 9.19 6.37
C GLU A 282 -19.76 10.51 6.25
N SER A 283 -20.31 11.02 7.37
CA SER A 283 -20.98 12.32 7.41
C SER A 283 -20.01 13.45 7.09
N LEU A 284 -18.79 13.39 7.64
CA LEU A 284 -17.73 14.36 7.32
C LEU A 284 -17.34 14.29 5.84
N LEU A 285 -17.17 13.09 5.30
CA LEU A 285 -16.78 12.86 3.91
C LEU A 285 -17.80 13.45 2.94
N LEU A 286 -19.09 13.14 3.13
CA LEU A 286 -20.18 13.65 2.29
C LEU A 286 -20.31 15.17 2.37
N ALA A 287 -20.12 15.76 3.55
CA ALA A 287 -20.15 17.21 3.70
C ALA A 287 -18.93 17.89 3.04
N LEU A 288 -17.74 17.29 3.12
CA LEU A 288 -16.56 17.82 2.46
C LEU A 288 -16.64 17.73 0.94
N ASP A 289 -17.26 16.66 0.40
CA ASP A 289 -17.53 16.52 -1.02
C ASP A 289 -18.41 17.66 -1.57
N MET A 290 -19.39 18.14 -0.79
CA MET A 290 -20.20 19.30 -1.15
C MET A 290 -19.39 20.61 -1.28
N TYR A 291 -18.21 20.67 -0.68
CA TYR A 291 -17.24 21.76 -0.82
C TYR A 291 -16.17 21.47 -1.88
N GLY A 292 -16.29 20.37 -2.65
CA GLY A 292 -15.33 19.97 -3.66
C GLY A 292 -14.04 19.38 -3.07
N ILE A 293 -14.10 18.85 -1.85
CA ILE A 293 -12.97 18.19 -1.18
C ILE A 293 -13.23 16.69 -1.17
N GLU A 294 -12.53 15.97 -2.06
CA GLU A 294 -12.59 14.52 -2.17
C GLU A 294 -11.57 13.89 -1.20
N CYS A 295 -12.04 13.23 -0.15
CA CYS A 295 -11.22 12.50 0.82
C CYS A 295 -11.79 11.09 1.05
N SER A 296 -11.30 10.35 2.04
CA SER A 296 -11.77 8.98 2.34
C SER A 296 -11.93 8.80 3.85
N SER A 297 -12.93 8.05 4.27
CA SER A 297 -13.04 7.54 5.64
C SER A 297 -12.35 6.18 5.71
N GLY A 298 -11.25 6.06 6.44
CA GLY A 298 -10.52 4.81 6.61
C GLY A 298 -10.17 4.13 5.28
N SER A 299 -10.64 2.91 5.07
CA SER A 299 -10.43 2.13 3.84
C SER A 299 -11.50 2.42 2.79
N ALA A 300 -11.12 3.00 1.68
CA ALA A 300 -12.02 3.17 0.51
C ALA A 300 -12.48 1.82 -0.09
N CYS A 301 -11.82 0.72 0.25
CA CYS A 301 -12.17 -0.62 -0.25
C CYS A 301 -13.29 -1.31 0.53
N THR A 302 -13.69 -0.77 1.69
CA THR A 302 -14.74 -1.31 2.56
C THR A 302 -15.92 -0.34 2.71
N SER A 303 -16.09 0.60 1.80
CA SER A 303 -17.17 1.60 1.81
C SER A 303 -18.60 1.01 1.79
N GLU A 304 -18.77 -0.30 1.63
CA GLU A 304 -20.05 -1.01 1.81
C GLU A 304 -20.27 -1.52 3.25
N SER A 305 -19.27 -1.41 4.14
CA SER A 305 -19.35 -1.83 5.55
C SER A 305 -19.27 -0.60 6.46
N LEU A 306 -20.20 -0.51 7.41
CA LEU A 306 -20.18 0.50 8.47
C LEU A 306 -19.09 0.22 9.54
N ASP A 307 -18.26 -0.81 9.33
CA ASP A 307 -17.22 -1.17 10.27
C ASP A 307 -16.06 -0.15 10.23
N PRO A 308 -15.47 0.18 11.38
CA PRO A 308 -14.33 1.07 11.45
C PRO A 308 -13.12 0.44 10.75
N SER A 309 -12.15 1.27 10.37
CA SER A 309 -10.91 0.81 9.72
C SER A 309 -10.22 -0.28 10.53
N HIS A 310 -10.02 -1.46 9.93
CA HIS A 310 -9.25 -2.55 10.55
C HIS A 310 -7.80 -2.13 10.86
N VAL A 311 -7.25 -1.16 10.10
CA VAL A 311 -5.91 -0.61 10.32
C VAL A 311 -5.87 0.17 11.63
N LEU A 312 -6.80 1.11 11.82
CA LEU A 312 -6.86 1.92 13.04
C LEU A 312 -7.15 1.06 14.28
N ILE A 313 -8.08 0.12 14.18
CA ILE A 313 -8.35 -0.85 15.26
C ILE A 313 -7.11 -1.72 15.52
N GLY A 314 -6.43 -2.16 14.46
CA GLY A 314 -5.20 -2.95 14.55
C GLY A 314 -4.05 -2.24 15.26
N MET A 315 -4.01 -0.91 15.18
CA MET A 315 -3.07 -0.04 15.90
C MET A 315 -3.48 0.22 17.36
N GLY A 316 -4.72 -0.10 17.73
CA GLY A 316 -5.26 0.16 19.06
C GLY A 316 -5.98 1.52 19.20
N VAL A 317 -6.32 2.17 18.08
CA VAL A 317 -7.20 3.35 18.11
C VAL A 317 -8.58 2.93 18.61
N PRO A 318 -9.17 3.63 19.61
CA PRO A 318 -10.52 3.33 20.09
C PRO A 318 -11.55 3.35 18.95
N ILE A 319 -12.55 2.46 19.04
CA ILE A 319 -13.57 2.31 17.99
C ILE A 319 -14.28 3.64 17.71
N GLU A 320 -14.63 4.37 18.76
CA GLU A 320 -15.31 5.67 18.70
C GLU A 320 -14.48 6.70 17.92
N ALA A 321 -13.18 6.72 18.12
CA ALA A 321 -12.26 7.60 17.40
C ALA A 321 -12.00 7.11 15.96
N ALA A 322 -11.95 5.81 15.75
CA ALA A 322 -11.73 5.23 14.43
C ALA A 322 -12.90 5.49 13.48
N HIS A 323 -14.15 5.53 13.98
CA HIS A 323 -15.32 5.88 13.20
C HIS A 323 -15.28 7.31 12.67
N GLY A 324 -14.72 8.26 13.42
CA GLY A 324 -14.58 9.66 13.02
C GLY A 324 -13.34 9.96 12.20
N SER A 325 -12.75 8.96 11.52
CA SER A 325 -11.48 9.17 10.81
C SER A 325 -11.67 9.66 9.37
N LEU A 326 -10.77 10.55 8.95
CA LEU A 326 -10.62 11.00 7.57
C LEU A 326 -9.19 10.79 7.09
N ARG A 327 -9.04 10.35 5.84
CA ARG A 327 -7.77 10.26 5.14
C ARG A 327 -7.71 11.23 3.98
N PHE A 328 -6.69 12.08 3.99
CA PHE A 328 -6.32 12.96 2.88
C PHE A 328 -5.08 12.40 2.19
N SER A 329 -5.10 12.40 0.86
CA SER A 329 -3.98 11.97 0.02
C SER A 329 -3.59 13.12 -0.89
N LEU A 330 -2.49 13.79 -0.54
CA LEU A 330 -1.93 14.92 -1.28
C LEU A 330 -0.87 14.44 -2.27
N ASN A 331 -0.67 15.21 -3.32
CA ASN A 331 0.40 15.02 -4.28
C ASN A 331 1.06 16.38 -4.63
N GLU A 332 2.02 16.33 -5.54
CA GLU A 332 2.77 17.50 -6.01
C GLU A 332 1.94 18.53 -6.80
N GLU A 333 0.75 18.17 -7.26
CA GLU A 333 -0.14 19.10 -7.97
C GLU A 333 -0.96 19.97 -7.01
N ASN A 334 -1.06 19.58 -5.72
CA ASN A 334 -1.77 20.38 -4.74
C ASN A 334 -1.02 21.69 -4.41
N THR A 335 -1.79 22.70 -3.94
CA THR A 335 -1.29 24.02 -3.57
C THR A 335 -1.52 24.34 -2.09
N GLU A 336 -0.81 25.33 -1.56
CA GLU A 336 -1.00 25.79 -0.19
C GLU A 336 -2.42 26.35 0.02
N GLU A 337 -2.96 27.07 -0.96
CA GLU A 337 -4.33 27.62 -0.91
C GLU A 337 -5.39 26.51 -0.81
N GLN A 338 -5.18 25.39 -1.53
CA GLN A 338 -6.06 24.24 -1.42
C GLN A 338 -5.98 23.62 -0.02
N VAL A 339 -4.79 23.49 0.54
CA VAL A 339 -4.60 22.97 1.90
C VAL A 339 -5.25 23.87 2.95
N ASP A 340 -5.08 25.20 2.84
CA ASP A 340 -5.73 26.16 3.74
C ASP A 340 -7.27 26.06 3.66
N TYR A 341 -7.79 25.90 2.44
CA TYR A 341 -9.23 25.70 2.23
C TYR A 341 -9.71 24.38 2.87
N ILE A 342 -8.95 23.29 2.74
CA ILE A 342 -9.27 22.02 3.40
C ILE A 342 -9.31 22.21 4.92
N ILE A 343 -8.31 22.87 5.51
CA ILE A 343 -8.26 23.12 6.95
C ILE A 343 -9.53 23.89 7.39
N GLU A 344 -9.85 25.02 6.73
CA GLU A 344 -11.03 25.82 7.03
C GLU A 344 -12.31 24.96 7.00
N LYS A 345 -12.49 24.16 5.93
CA LYS A 345 -13.73 23.39 5.76
C LYS A 345 -13.83 22.21 6.73
N VAL A 346 -12.73 21.56 7.06
CA VAL A 346 -12.72 20.49 8.07
C VAL A 346 -13.13 21.05 9.45
N HIS A 347 -12.59 22.20 9.85
CA HIS A 347 -13.02 22.87 11.09
C HIS A 347 -14.52 23.15 11.09
N GLN A 348 -15.05 23.75 10.01
CA GLN A 348 -16.47 24.08 9.90
C GLN A 348 -17.37 22.82 9.95
N VAL A 349 -16.99 21.78 9.25
CA VAL A 349 -17.79 20.55 9.16
C VAL A 349 -17.75 19.78 10.48
N VAL A 350 -16.59 19.62 11.11
CA VAL A 350 -16.47 18.94 12.41
C VAL A 350 -17.27 19.69 13.49
N GLU A 351 -17.14 21.02 13.56
CA GLU A 351 -17.92 21.83 14.51
C GLU A 351 -19.43 21.70 14.27
N HIS A 352 -19.87 21.72 13.01
CA HIS A 352 -21.28 21.57 12.66
C HIS A 352 -21.84 20.23 13.13
N TYR A 353 -21.17 19.12 12.79
CA TYR A 353 -21.67 17.79 13.15
C TYR A 353 -21.60 17.51 14.65
N ARG A 354 -20.61 18.04 15.36
CA ARG A 354 -20.56 17.97 16.83
C ARG A 354 -21.77 18.64 17.47
N LYS A 355 -22.17 19.84 16.99
CA LYS A 355 -23.34 20.58 17.51
C LYS A 355 -24.68 19.84 17.38
N ILE A 356 -24.77 18.88 16.48
CA ILE A 356 -26.01 18.10 16.26
C ILE A 356 -25.86 16.63 16.66
N SER A 357 -24.72 16.24 17.21
CA SER A 357 -24.41 14.88 17.64
C SER A 357 -24.87 14.66 19.09
N PRO A 358 -25.83 13.77 19.36
CA PRO A 358 -26.17 13.40 20.73
C PRO A 358 -25.00 12.84 21.53
N PHE A 359 -24.11 12.11 20.82
CA PHE A 359 -22.89 11.55 21.40
C PHE A 359 -21.92 12.63 21.90
N TRP A 360 -21.77 13.73 21.15
CA TRP A 360 -20.96 14.88 21.56
C TRP A 360 -21.57 15.60 22.76
N ASP A 361 -22.92 15.73 22.81
CA ASP A 361 -23.62 16.29 23.96
C ASP A 361 -23.35 15.51 25.26
N GLU A 362 -23.25 14.18 25.20
CA GLU A 362 -22.92 13.34 26.35
C GLU A 362 -21.49 13.58 26.84
N LEU A 363 -20.53 13.75 25.89
CA LEU A 363 -19.14 14.08 26.20
C LEU A 363 -19.01 15.47 26.86
N GLU A 364 -19.66 16.49 26.30
CA GLU A 364 -19.64 17.86 26.87
C GLU A 364 -20.27 17.94 28.27
N LYS A 365 -21.29 17.12 28.55
CA LYS A 365 -21.92 17.03 29.86
C LYS A 365 -21.15 16.19 30.88
N GLY A 366 -20.06 15.52 30.44
CA GLY A 366 -19.30 14.60 31.28
C GLY A 366 -20.04 13.30 31.62
N GLU A 367 -21.09 12.97 30.87
CA GLU A 367 -21.84 11.72 30.99
C GLU A 367 -21.06 10.56 30.33
N ARG A 368 -20.05 10.88 29.56
CA ARG A 368 -19.12 9.98 28.88
C ARG A 368 -17.68 10.52 28.96
N GLU A 369 -16.70 9.61 28.99
CA GLU A 369 -15.29 9.98 28.97
C GLU A 369 -14.78 10.13 27.51
N HIS A 370 -13.90 11.10 27.28
CA HIS A 370 -13.18 11.24 26.03
C HIS A 370 -12.19 10.10 25.82
N VAL A 371 -12.03 9.66 24.59
CA VAL A 371 -11.09 8.57 24.22
C VAL A 371 -9.87 9.06 23.48
N ILE A 372 -9.86 10.37 23.04
CA ILE A 372 -8.73 11.07 22.44
C ILE A 372 -8.31 12.23 23.34
#